data_b93a9e0c2e9a269ce0521b12f2238b43
#
_entry.id   b93a9e0c2e9a269ce0521b12f2238b43
#
_cell.length_a   1.000
_cell.length_b   1.000
_cell.length_c   1.000
_cell.angle_alpha   90.00
_cell.angle_beta   90.00
_cell.angle_gamma   90.00
#
_symmetry.space_group_name_H-M   'P 1'
#
loop_
_entity.id
_entity.type
_entity.pdbx_description
1 polymer ?
#
loop_
_entity_poly.entity_id
_entity_poly.type
_entity_poly.pdbx_seq_one_letter_code
_entity_poly.pdbx_strand_id
1 'polypeptide(L)'
;RATIWPQAKKRAQELSQGGALFAWRTIYGQETSAYYPAGTAQLHINADIVYAFQLYERVTGDVRFIEEVGSEVVLETAKFWLSYGDFIEKDGKPSFQHGPTPVNGIFFLYRERRGSRE
;
A
#
# COMPACT_ATOMS: atom_id res chain seq x y z
N ARG A 1 0.81 -9.64 8.28
CA ARG A 1 0.19 -8.32 8.06
C ARG A 1 -1.34 -8.36 8.18
N ALA A 2 -1.98 -9.44 7.76
CA ALA A 2 -3.43 -9.59 7.86
C ALA A 2 -3.99 -9.37 9.29
N THR A 3 -3.27 -9.74 10.33
CA THR A 3 -3.71 -9.61 11.72
C THR A 3 -3.57 -8.21 12.32
N ILE A 4 -2.78 -7.34 11.70
CA ILE A 4 -2.47 -6.00 12.22
C ILE A 4 -3.07 -4.86 11.36
N TRP A 5 -3.97 -5.17 10.44
CA TRP A 5 -4.56 -4.15 9.61
C TRP A 5 -5.44 -3.14 10.38
N PRO A 6 -6.08 -3.48 11.53
CA PRO A 6 -6.78 -2.46 12.32
C PRO A 6 -5.84 -1.36 12.84
N GLN A 7 -4.61 -1.71 13.21
CA GLN A 7 -3.59 -0.74 13.62
C GLN A 7 -3.15 0.13 12.44
N ALA A 8 -3.09 -0.44 11.23
CA ALA A 8 -2.81 0.32 10.02
C ALA A 8 -3.92 1.33 9.70
N LYS A 9 -5.19 1.01 9.96
CA LYS A 9 -6.30 1.97 9.84
C LYS A 9 -6.15 3.13 10.84
N LYS A 10 -5.88 2.81 12.10
CA LYS A 10 -5.65 3.83 13.12
C LYS A 10 -4.51 4.78 12.72
N ARG A 11 -3.41 4.24 12.21
CA ARG A 11 -2.28 5.04 11.74
C ARG A 11 -2.64 5.97 10.59
N ALA A 12 -3.42 5.52 9.61
CA ALA A 12 -3.89 6.38 8.54
C ALA A 12 -4.74 7.54 9.10
N GLN A 13 -5.64 7.28 10.04
CA GLN A 13 -6.46 8.30 10.71
C GLN A 13 -5.63 9.33 11.48
N GLU A 14 -4.58 8.89 12.18
CA GLU A 14 -3.64 9.80 12.89
C GLU A 14 -2.95 10.78 11.94
N LEU A 15 -2.78 10.40 10.68
CA LEU A 15 -2.25 11.25 9.61
C LEU A 15 -3.35 11.98 8.81
N SER A 16 -4.60 11.98 9.30
CA SER A 16 -5.75 12.56 8.62
C SER A 16 -6.01 11.97 7.23
N GLN A 17 -5.67 10.70 7.02
CA GLN A 17 -5.87 9.96 5.79
C GLN A 17 -6.95 8.89 5.93
N GLY A 18 -7.60 8.56 4.81
CA GLY A 18 -8.51 7.42 4.73
C GLY A 18 -7.76 6.09 4.60
N GLY A 19 -8.52 4.99 4.74
CA GLY A 19 -7.99 3.65 4.54
C GLY A 19 -7.01 3.18 5.60
N ALA A 20 -5.98 2.47 5.19
CA ALA A 20 -4.98 1.89 6.08
C ALA A 20 -3.55 2.19 5.59
N LEU A 21 -2.67 2.53 6.54
CA LEU A 21 -1.23 2.74 6.30
C LEU A 21 -0.41 1.80 7.17
N PHE A 22 0.17 0.81 6.56
CA PHE A 22 1.00 -0.17 7.26
C PHE A 22 2.37 0.41 7.64
N ALA A 23 2.80 0.10 8.85
CA ALA A 23 4.12 0.45 9.33
C ALA A 23 5.22 -0.36 8.63
N TRP A 24 6.38 0.25 8.38
CA TRP A 24 7.56 -0.44 7.87
C TRP A 24 8.11 -1.41 8.91
N ARG A 25 8.61 -0.88 10.02
CA ARG A 25 9.00 -1.68 11.18
C ARG A 25 7.88 -1.64 12.21
N THR A 26 7.49 -2.79 12.71
CA THR A 26 6.33 -2.86 13.58
C THR A 26 6.51 -3.86 14.70
N ILE A 27 6.04 -3.47 15.87
CA ILE A 27 5.76 -4.36 16.99
C ILE A 27 4.26 -4.27 17.26
N TYR A 28 3.56 -5.39 17.19
CA TYR A 28 2.09 -5.46 17.32
C TYR A 28 1.31 -4.51 16.41
N GLY A 29 1.85 -4.21 15.23
CA GLY A 29 1.22 -3.30 14.28
C GLY A 29 1.53 -1.82 14.49
N GLN A 30 2.21 -1.45 15.58
CA GLN A 30 2.66 -0.09 15.83
C GLN A 30 3.97 0.21 15.11
N GLU A 31 4.10 1.43 14.58
CA GLU A 31 5.33 1.89 13.96
C GLU A 31 6.46 2.04 14.99
N THR A 32 7.55 1.37 14.73
CA THR A 32 8.71 1.33 15.64
C THR A 32 10.01 1.74 14.97
N SER A 33 9.96 2.52 13.90
CA SER A 33 11.13 3.00 13.16
C SER A 33 11.78 4.23 13.84
N ALA A 34 11.71 4.36 15.16
CA ALA A 34 12.17 5.53 15.92
C ALA A 34 13.64 5.89 15.69
N TYR A 35 14.48 4.90 15.42
CA TYR A 35 15.90 5.11 15.13
C TYR A 35 16.13 5.76 13.75
N TYR A 36 15.20 5.61 12.83
CA TYR A 36 15.26 6.15 11.48
C TYR A 36 13.98 6.92 11.18
N PRO A 37 13.95 8.25 11.40
CA PRO A 37 12.74 9.05 11.15
C PRO A 37 12.15 8.86 9.76
N ALA A 38 12.99 8.74 8.72
CA ALA A 38 12.53 8.46 7.36
C ALA A 38 11.79 7.10 7.23
N GLY A 39 12.03 6.15 8.12
CA GLY A 39 11.33 4.87 8.15
C GLY A 39 9.85 5.01 8.48
N THR A 40 9.45 6.08 9.18
CA THR A 40 8.04 6.34 9.49
C THR A 40 7.24 6.80 8.27
N ALA A 41 7.91 7.28 7.22
CA ALA A 41 7.32 7.79 5.99
C ALA A 41 7.40 6.80 4.81
N GLN A 42 7.58 5.51 5.08
CA GLN A 42 7.69 4.47 4.06
C GLN A 42 6.31 4.01 3.57
N LEU A 43 5.75 4.74 2.62
CA LEU A 43 4.39 4.50 2.11
C LEU A 43 4.31 3.27 1.19
N HIS A 44 5.40 2.88 0.55
CA HIS A 44 5.46 1.73 -0.38
C HIS A 44 5.10 0.39 0.27
N ILE A 45 5.19 0.29 1.59
CA ILE A 45 4.81 -0.91 2.34
C ILE A 45 3.38 -1.37 2.02
N ASN A 46 2.46 -0.44 1.79
CA ASN A 46 1.10 -0.76 1.38
C ASN A 46 1.07 -1.57 0.07
N ALA A 47 1.88 -1.19 -0.91
CA ALA A 47 1.96 -1.91 -2.18
C ALA A 47 2.65 -3.27 -2.04
N ASP A 48 3.70 -3.35 -1.21
CA ASP A 48 4.41 -4.59 -0.94
C ASP A 48 3.49 -5.64 -0.30
N ILE A 49 2.59 -5.22 0.59
CA ILE A 49 1.61 -6.11 1.22
C ILE A 49 0.60 -6.63 0.20
N VAL A 50 0.07 -5.78 -0.66
CA VAL A 50 -0.85 -6.19 -1.72
C VAL A 50 -0.16 -7.17 -2.67
N TYR A 51 1.09 -6.90 -3.05
CA TYR A 51 1.88 -7.82 -3.86
C TYR A 51 2.09 -9.17 -3.17
N ALA A 52 2.41 -9.16 -1.89
CA ALA A 52 2.59 -10.40 -1.11
C ALA A 52 1.29 -11.23 -1.05
N PHE A 53 0.12 -10.60 -0.92
CA PHE A 53 -1.17 -11.29 -0.95
C PHE A 53 -1.45 -11.93 -2.31
N GLN A 54 -1.16 -11.21 -3.40
CA GLN A 54 -1.29 -11.78 -4.75
C GLN A 54 -0.34 -12.96 -4.97
N LEU A 55 0.89 -12.86 -4.46
CA LEU A 55 1.85 -13.95 -4.57
C LEU A 55 1.40 -15.17 -3.77
N TYR A 56 0.90 -14.95 -2.55
CA TYR A 56 0.36 -16.00 -1.70
C TYR A 56 -0.77 -16.76 -2.41
N GLU A 57 -1.76 -16.06 -2.94
CA GLU A 57 -2.86 -16.66 -3.69
C GLU A 57 -2.37 -17.51 -4.88
N ARG A 58 -1.43 -16.96 -5.66
CA ARG A 58 -0.88 -17.65 -6.84
C ARG A 58 -0.16 -18.95 -6.48
N VAL A 59 0.56 -18.95 -5.37
CA VAL A 59 1.37 -20.10 -4.93
C VAL A 59 0.52 -21.14 -4.25
N THR A 60 -0.45 -20.73 -3.44
CA THR A 60 -1.24 -21.64 -2.59
C THR A 60 -2.58 -22.02 -3.21
N GLY A 61 -3.14 -21.17 -4.10
CA GLY A 61 -4.52 -21.30 -4.57
C GLY A 61 -5.57 -21.02 -3.47
N ASP A 62 -5.17 -20.43 -2.34
CA ASP A 62 -6.07 -20.16 -1.21
C ASP A 62 -6.91 -18.89 -1.48
N VAL A 63 -7.95 -19.07 -2.27
CA VAL A 63 -8.93 -18.01 -2.59
C VAL A 63 -9.68 -17.55 -1.33
N ARG A 64 -9.92 -18.44 -0.38
CA ARG A 64 -10.65 -18.12 0.86
C ARG A 64 -9.93 -17.05 1.68
N PHE A 65 -8.61 -17.11 1.75
CA PHE A 65 -7.84 -16.06 2.41
C PHE A 65 -8.09 -14.69 1.78
N ILE A 66 -8.14 -14.62 0.45
CA ILE A 66 -8.41 -13.36 -0.26
C ILE A 66 -9.83 -12.87 0.00
N GLU A 67 -10.81 -13.77 -0.03
CA GLU A 67 -12.22 -13.42 0.21
C GLU A 67 -12.48 -12.95 1.64
N GLU A 68 -11.90 -13.62 2.63
CA GLU A 68 -12.18 -13.36 4.05
C GLU A 68 -11.39 -12.18 4.63
N VAL A 69 -10.15 -11.97 4.18
CA VAL A 69 -9.23 -10.98 4.77
C VAL A 69 -8.53 -10.12 3.71
N GLY A 70 -7.99 -10.75 2.68
CA GLY A 70 -7.10 -10.08 1.73
C GLY A 70 -7.79 -8.95 0.98
N SER A 71 -9.03 -9.15 0.55
CA SER A 71 -9.80 -8.14 -0.21
C SER A 71 -10.03 -6.87 0.62
N GLU A 72 -10.32 -6.99 1.90
CA GLU A 72 -10.52 -5.83 2.76
C GLU A 72 -9.22 -5.05 2.97
N VAL A 73 -8.13 -5.74 3.21
CA VAL A 73 -6.81 -5.10 3.35
C VAL A 73 -6.41 -4.38 2.05
N VAL A 74 -6.62 -5.01 0.90
CA VAL A 74 -6.35 -4.39 -0.42
C VAL A 74 -7.21 -3.15 -0.62
N LEU A 75 -8.50 -3.21 -0.30
CA LEU A 75 -9.41 -2.08 -0.42
C LEU A 75 -9.00 -0.91 0.49
N GLU A 76 -8.64 -1.20 1.73
CA GLU A 76 -8.23 -0.17 2.69
C GLU A 76 -6.87 0.47 2.29
N THR A 77 -5.94 -0.29 1.73
CA THR A 77 -4.71 0.30 1.17
C THR A 77 -4.99 1.17 -0.06
N ALA A 78 -5.93 0.78 -0.90
CA ALA A 78 -6.37 1.59 -2.04
C ALA A 78 -7.03 2.91 -1.60
N LYS A 79 -7.88 2.87 -0.58
CA LYS A 79 -8.48 4.08 0.02
C LYS A 79 -7.41 5.04 0.57
N PHE A 80 -6.36 4.51 1.19
CA PHE A 80 -5.25 5.34 1.63
C PHE A 80 -4.60 6.09 0.46
N TRP A 81 -4.29 5.40 -0.63
CA TRP A 81 -3.68 6.03 -1.80
C TRP A 81 -4.57 7.10 -2.43
N LEU A 82 -5.87 6.83 -2.50
CA LEU A 82 -6.84 7.81 -3.04
C LEU A 82 -6.97 9.06 -2.15
N SER A 83 -6.83 8.92 -0.84
CA SER A 83 -6.89 10.07 0.08
C SER A 83 -5.57 10.84 0.16
N TYR A 84 -4.45 10.16 -0.03
CA TYR A 84 -3.10 10.73 0.08
C TYR A 84 -2.63 11.40 -1.22
N GLY A 85 -3.06 10.92 -2.36
CA GLY A 85 -2.63 11.40 -3.67
C GLY A 85 -3.62 12.36 -4.31
N ASP A 86 -3.14 13.10 -5.28
CA ASP A 86 -3.92 14.03 -6.06
C ASP A 86 -4.05 13.58 -7.52
N PHE A 87 -5.19 13.87 -8.13
CA PHE A 87 -5.36 13.75 -9.57
C PHE A 87 -4.98 15.07 -10.24
N ILE A 88 -3.99 15.01 -11.11
CA ILE A 88 -3.57 16.14 -11.93
C ILE A 88 -3.80 15.86 -13.40
N GLU A 89 -3.97 16.90 -14.19
CA GLU A 89 -3.95 16.79 -15.65
C GLU A 89 -2.52 16.95 -16.17
N LYS A 90 -2.03 15.97 -16.89
CA LYS A 90 -0.74 16.01 -17.55
C LYS A 90 -0.90 15.62 -19.02
N ASP A 91 -0.52 16.50 -19.91
CA ASP A 91 -0.64 16.31 -21.38
C ASP A 91 -2.07 15.97 -21.83
N GLY A 92 -3.08 16.62 -21.24
CA GLY A 92 -4.50 16.40 -21.54
C GLY A 92 -5.04 15.06 -21.02
N LYS A 93 -4.32 14.38 -20.13
CA LYS A 93 -4.74 13.10 -19.52
C LYS A 93 -4.76 13.19 -18.01
N PRO A 94 -5.78 12.61 -17.36
CA PRO A 94 -5.78 12.49 -15.92
C PRO A 94 -4.61 11.62 -15.46
N SER A 95 -3.79 12.14 -14.58
CA SER A 95 -2.65 11.46 -13.98
C SER A 95 -2.78 11.51 -12.47
N PHE A 96 -2.52 10.38 -11.82
CA PHE A 96 -2.46 10.31 -10.37
C PHE A 96 -1.06 10.68 -9.90
N GLN A 97 -0.97 11.69 -9.02
CA GLN A 97 0.26 12.09 -8.38
C GLN A 97 0.13 11.90 -6.87
N HIS A 98 0.97 11.08 -6.29
CA HIS A 98 1.16 11.08 -4.84
C HIS A 98 2.11 12.21 -4.47
N GLY A 99 1.88 12.84 -3.30
CA GLY A 99 2.65 13.97 -2.79
C GLY A 99 4.18 13.76 -2.83
N PRO A 100 4.99 14.70 -2.35
CA PRO A 100 6.42 14.82 -2.64
C PRO A 100 7.33 13.69 -2.17
N THR A 101 6.79 12.63 -1.63
CA THR A 101 7.58 11.46 -1.24
C THR A 101 7.93 10.63 -2.48
N PRO A 102 9.21 10.45 -2.83
CA PRO A 102 9.61 9.66 -3.99
C PRO A 102 9.26 8.19 -3.73
N VAL A 103 8.12 7.74 -4.23
CA VAL A 103 7.73 6.33 -4.21
C VAL A 103 8.29 5.66 -5.47
N ASN A 104 9.60 5.65 -5.59
CA ASN A 104 10.28 5.06 -6.74
C ASN A 104 10.05 3.54 -6.87
N GLY A 105 9.60 2.86 -5.81
CA GLY A 105 9.36 1.42 -5.81
C GLY A 105 8.05 0.99 -6.47
N ILE A 106 6.96 1.76 -6.34
CA ILE A 106 5.63 1.33 -6.85
C ILE A 106 5.56 1.39 -8.38
N PHE A 107 6.22 2.39 -8.99
CA PHE A 107 6.29 2.50 -10.44
C PHE A 107 7.05 1.35 -11.12
N PHE A 108 8.03 0.77 -10.43
CA PHE A 108 8.80 -0.35 -10.97
C PHE A 108 7.93 -1.61 -11.14
N LEU A 109 7.11 -1.93 -10.14
CA LEU A 109 6.25 -3.13 -10.17
C LEU A 109 5.12 -3.03 -11.20
N TYR A 110 4.66 -1.82 -11.53
CA TYR A 110 3.59 -1.61 -12.52
C TYR A 110 4.12 -1.59 -13.96
N ARG A 111 5.36 -1.18 -14.16
CA ARG A 111 5.97 -1.06 -15.51
C ARG A 111 6.39 -2.41 -16.08
N GLU A 112 6.88 -3.33 -15.25
CA GLU A 112 7.31 -4.66 -15.74
C GLU A 112 6.17 -5.52 -16.30
N ARG A 113 4.91 -5.28 -15.88
CA ARG A 113 3.76 -6.05 -16.41
C ARG A 113 3.28 -5.60 -17.78
N ARG A 114 3.63 -4.41 -18.25
CA ARG A 114 3.27 -3.95 -19.62
C ARG A 114 4.29 -4.36 -20.69
N GLY A 115 5.51 -4.69 -20.30
CA GLY A 115 6.58 -5.09 -21.22
C GLY A 115 6.62 -6.57 -21.60
N SER A 116 5.76 -7.41 -20.98
CA SER A 116 5.77 -8.87 -21.26
C SER A 116 4.52 -9.38 -21.98
N ARG A 117 3.80 -8.50 -22.67
CA ARG A 117 2.70 -8.87 -23.59
C ARG A 117 2.90 -8.16 -24.93
N GLU A 118 3.95 -8.53 -25.61
CA GLU A 118 4.09 -8.46 -27.06
C GLU A 118 4.67 -9.78 -27.58
#